data_88f925f283a0bd24f3d70fff4c9613c3
#
_entry.id   88f925f283a0bd24f3d70fff4c9613c3
#
_cell.length_a   1.000
_cell.length_b   1.000
_cell.length_c   1.000
_cell.angle_alpha   90.00
_cell.angle_beta   90.00
_cell.angle_gamma   90.00
#
_symmetry.space_group_name_H-M   'P 1'
#
loop_
_entity.id
_entity.type
_entity.pdbx_description
1 polymer ?
#
loop_
_entity_poly.entity_id
_entity_poly.type
_entity_poly.pdbx_seq_one_letter_code
_entity_poly.pdbx_strand_id
1 'polypeptide(L)'
;MGRLTAAARLLAAALGAAPLTARQLASRPADDWIARLERPDRVANLRVDYIISSLGLAPGTVVADMGAGPGVLALPIAKAVAPASVYAVEIDRAFLDRISTKAKAASIGNIVTVLGAFEDPKLPARDVDVALFHDVLHHVKERAAYLKATAAYLKRGGRIAVIELPPDGSHKDEPELIVTKDQVKGWMADAGLVPVQEFDGLPGKWFVVYARK
;
A
#
# COMPACT_ATOMS: atom_id res chain seq x y z
N MET A 1 31.90 32.58 -53.70
CA MET A 1 30.72 31.67 -53.84
C MET A 1 30.94 30.50 -52.88
N GLY A 2 30.43 30.56 -51.66
CA GLY A 2 30.53 29.51 -50.67
C GLY A 2 29.17 29.24 -50.07
N ARG A 3 28.67 28.03 -50.27
CA ARG A 3 27.33 27.60 -49.79
C ARG A 3 27.46 27.13 -48.32
N LEU A 4 26.77 27.81 -47.42
CA LEU A 4 26.51 27.37 -46.04
C LEU A 4 25.37 26.39 -46.06
N THR A 5 25.65 25.12 -45.68
CA THR A 5 24.65 24.09 -45.40
C THR A 5 24.32 24.14 -43.93
N ALA A 6 23.10 24.57 -43.61
CA ALA A 6 22.53 24.52 -42.27
C ALA A 6 22.09 23.08 -41.96
N ALA A 7 22.74 22.46 -40.99
CA ALA A 7 22.32 21.16 -40.44
C ALA A 7 21.24 21.41 -39.37
N ALA A 8 19.99 21.12 -39.72
CA ALA A 8 18.90 21.09 -38.76
C ALA A 8 19.00 19.83 -37.89
N ARG A 9 19.34 19.99 -36.61
CA ARG A 9 19.26 18.93 -35.60
C ARG A 9 17.79 18.77 -35.18
N LEU A 10 17.17 17.70 -35.62
CA LEU A 10 15.90 17.22 -35.08
C LEU A 10 16.14 16.68 -33.67
N LEU A 11 15.66 17.42 -32.65
CA LEU A 11 15.51 16.90 -31.29
C LEU A 11 14.27 16.01 -31.32
N ALA A 12 14.46 14.68 -31.38
CA ALA A 12 13.42 13.72 -31.09
C ALA A 12 13.15 13.74 -29.59
N ALA A 13 12.07 14.39 -29.16
CA ALA A 13 11.55 14.28 -27.81
C ALA A 13 11.04 12.85 -27.63
N ALA A 14 11.78 12.02 -26.91
CA ALA A 14 11.29 10.75 -26.42
C ALA A 14 10.18 11.02 -25.40
N LEU A 15 8.94 10.98 -25.84
CA LEU A 15 7.78 10.85 -24.97
C LEU A 15 7.87 9.47 -24.32
N GLY A 16 8.54 9.41 -23.17
CA GLY A 16 8.54 8.21 -22.32
C GLY A 16 7.12 7.87 -21.94
N ALA A 17 6.64 6.71 -22.39
CA ALA A 17 5.36 6.19 -21.96
C ALA A 17 5.40 6.05 -20.43
N ALA A 18 4.55 6.79 -19.71
CA ALA A 18 4.38 6.63 -18.29
C ALA A 18 4.02 5.16 -17.98
N PRO A 19 4.58 4.56 -16.93
CA PRO A 19 4.31 3.16 -16.60
C PRO A 19 2.81 2.94 -16.41
N LEU A 20 2.31 1.82 -16.88
CA LEU A 20 0.87 1.46 -16.91
C LEU A 20 0.17 1.60 -15.54
N THR A 21 0.87 1.37 -14.44
CA THR A 21 0.36 1.52 -13.07
C THR A 21 0.09 2.97 -12.65
N ALA A 22 0.97 3.91 -13.05
CA ALA A 22 0.70 5.34 -12.91
C ALA A 22 -0.50 5.77 -13.77
N ARG A 23 -0.75 5.07 -14.86
CA ARG A 23 -1.85 5.32 -15.78
C ARG A 23 -3.22 4.90 -15.21
N GLN A 24 -3.29 3.84 -14.39
CA GLN A 24 -4.54 3.41 -13.75
C GLN A 24 -4.99 4.36 -12.63
N LEU A 25 -4.07 4.81 -11.78
CA LEU A 25 -4.37 5.82 -10.76
C LEU A 25 -4.64 7.20 -11.39
N ALA A 26 -3.94 7.56 -12.47
CA ALA A 26 -4.17 8.79 -13.23
C ALA A 26 -5.39 8.73 -14.17
N SER A 27 -6.03 7.57 -14.35
CA SER A 27 -7.16 7.41 -15.28
C SER A 27 -8.48 8.02 -14.79
N ARG A 28 -8.56 8.35 -13.49
CA ARG A 28 -9.74 8.99 -12.87
C ARG A 28 -9.30 10.06 -11.88
N PRO A 29 -10.10 11.14 -11.71
CA PRO A 29 -9.88 12.10 -10.63
C PRO A 29 -9.82 11.42 -9.26
N ALA A 30 -8.99 11.93 -8.35
CA ALA A 30 -8.84 11.38 -7.00
C ALA A 30 -10.19 11.30 -6.24
N ASP A 31 -11.07 12.28 -6.45
CA ASP A 31 -12.41 12.32 -5.83
C ASP A 31 -13.28 11.13 -6.23
N ASP A 32 -13.22 10.68 -7.49
CA ASP A 32 -13.96 9.49 -7.96
C ASP A 32 -13.45 8.22 -7.26
N TRP A 33 -12.13 8.12 -7.08
CA TRP A 33 -11.53 7.02 -6.33
C TRP A 33 -11.90 7.06 -4.86
N ILE A 34 -11.84 8.24 -4.23
CA ILE A 34 -12.25 8.45 -2.83
C ILE A 34 -13.69 8.01 -2.64
N ALA A 35 -14.61 8.49 -3.48
CA ALA A 35 -16.02 8.13 -3.41
C ALA A 35 -16.24 6.62 -3.54
N ARG A 36 -15.52 5.94 -4.46
CA ARG A 36 -15.59 4.49 -4.65
C ARG A 36 -15.05 3.72 -3.44
N LEU A 37 -13.90 4.14 -2.90
CA LEU A 37 -13.23 3.46 -1.80
C LEU A 37 -13.96 3.64 -0.46
N GLU A 38 -14.69 4.75 -0.29
CA GLU A 38 -15.47 5.05 0.92
C GLU A 38 -16.94 4.58 0.83
N ARG A 39 -17.35 3.85 -0.19
CA ARG A 39 -18.72 3.32 -0.28
C ARG A 39 -19.04 2.47 0.96
N PRO A 40 -20.21 2.67 1.60
CA PRO A 40 -20.58 1.99 2.86
C PRO A 40 -20.55 0.46 2.74
N ASP A 41 -21.04 -0.09 1.62
CA ASP A 41 -21.04 -1.52 1.36
C ASP A 41 -19.61 -2.11 1.25
N ARG A 42 -18.69 -1.37 0.58
CA ARG A 42 -17.28 -1.75 0.51
C ARG A 42 -16.63 -1.70 1.89
N VAL A 43 -16.84 -0.61 2.63
CA VAL A 43 -16.25 -0.43 3.96
C VAL A 43 -16.72 -1.53 4.93
N ALA A 44 -18.00 -1.88 4.91
CA ALA A 44 -18.54 -2.98 5.73
C ALA A 44 -17.88 -4.32 5.40
N ASN A 45 -17.61 -4.58 4.10
CA ASN A 45 -16.99 -5.82 3.64
C ASN A 45 -15.49 -5.91 3.96
N LEU A 46 -14.82 -4.80 4.33
CA LEU A 46 -13.41 -4.83 4.76
C LEU A 46 -13.20 -5.58 6.08
N ARG A 47 -14.23 -5.72 6.90
CA ARG A 47 -14.19 -6.40 8.21
C ARG A 47 -13.01 -5.91 9.07
N VAL A 48 -12.92 -4.59 9.22
CA VAL A 48 -11.77 -3.93 9.88
C VAL A 48 -11.49 -4.48 11.27
N ASP A 49 -12.56 -4.75 12.05
CA ASP A 49 -12.43 -5.31 13.41
C ASP A 49 -11.79 -6.71 13.38
N TYR A 50 -12.11 -7.51 12.35
CA TYR A 50 -11.48 -8.81 12.16
C TYR A 50 -9.97 -8.66 11.83
N ILE A 51 -9.58 -7.71 10.98
CA ILE A 51 -8.17 -7.44 10.67
C ILE A 51 -7.42 -7.00 11.92
N ILE A 52 -7.98 -6.06 12.69
CA ILE A 52 -7.40 -5.55 13.95
C ILE A 52 -7.18 -6.71 14.94
N SER A 53 -8.21 -7.54 15.17
CA SER A 53 -8.13 -8.66 16.11
C SER A 53 -7.17 -9.75 15.63
N SER A 54 -7.22 -10.12 14.34
CA SER A 54 -6.33 -11.15 13.76
C SER A 54 -4.85 -10.75 13.85
N LEU A 55 -4.55 -9.48 13.63
CA LEU A 55 -3.20 -8.95 13.79
C LEU A 55 -2.83 -8.65 15.25
N GLY A 56 -3.75 -8.81 16.20
CA GLY A 56 -3.50 -8.48 17.61
C GLY A 56 -3.07 -7.03 17.80
N LEU A 57 -3.66 -6.10 17.03
CA LEU A 57 -3.35 -4.68 17.15
C LEU A 57 -3.93 -4.14 18.45
N ALA A 58 -3.06 -3.62 19.32
CA ALA A 58 -3.40 -3.15 20.65
C ALA A 58 -2.70 -1.81 20.93
N PRO A 59 -3.10 -1.08 21.98
CA PRO A 59 -2.42 0.15 22.36
C PRO A 59 -0.90 -0.02 22.46
N GLY A 60 -0.17 0.87 21.77
CA GLY A 60 1.30 0.81 21.68
C GLY A 60 1.86 0.12 20.44
N THR A 61 1.03 -0.49 19.59
CA THR A 61 1.46 -1.12 18.31
C THR A 61 1.65 -0.07 17.23
N VAL A 62 2.86 0.09 16.70
CA VAL A 62 3.15 0.97 15.54
C VAL A 62 2.77 0.24 14.26
N VAL A 63 1.88 0.84 13.47
CA VAL A 63 1.38 0.25 12.22
C VAL A 63 1.72 1.14 11.03
N ALA A 64 2.16 0.54 9.92
CA ALA A 64 2.23 1.19 8.61
C ALA A 64 1.13 0.61 7.71
N ASP A 65 0.16 1.44 7.34
CA ASP A 65 -0.90 1.13 6.37
C ASP A 65 -0.41 1.51 4.98
N MET A 66 -0.05 0.48 4.20
CA MET A 66 0.63 0.63 2.90
C MET A 66 -0.40 0.75 1.79
N GLY A 67 -0.41 1.90 1.09
CA GLY A 67 -1.48 2.24 0.16
C GLY A 67 -2.79 2.52 0.90
N ALA A 68 -2.72 3.41 1.89
CA ALA A 68 -3.81 3.68 2.83
C ALA A 68 -5.11 4.21 2.17
N GLY A 69 -5.03 4.63 0.89
CA GLY A 69 -6.15 5.24 0.19
C GLY A 69 -6.74 6.41 0.98
N PRO A 70 -8.07 6.54 1.07
CA PRO A 70 -8.70 7.61 1.86
C PRO A 70 -8.74 7.31 3.38
N GLY A 71 -7.92 6.38 3.87
CA GLY A 71 -7.75 6.07 5.29
C GLY A 71 -8.86 5.18 5.89
N VAL A 72 -9.49 4.34 5.08
CA VAL A 72 -10.59 3.48 5.56
C VAL A 72 -10.10 2.49 6.62
N LEU A 73 -8.87 2.00 6.52
CA LEU A 73 -8.21 1.17 7.53
C LEU A 73 -7.42 2.01 8.53
N ALA A 74 -6.65 3.00 8.07
CA ALA A 74 -5.78 3.81 8.93
C ALA A 74 -6.52 4.45 10.11
N LEU A 75 -7.73 5.00 9.91
CA LEU A 75 -8.45 5.68 10.98
C LEU A 75 -8.90 4.74 12.11
N PRO A 76 -9.59 3.61 11.85
CA PRO A 76 -9.98 2.69 12.92
C PRO A 76 -8.76 2.00 13.56
N ILE A 77 -7.70 1.67 12.79
CA ILE A 77 -6.45 1.16 13.34
C ILE A 77 -5.84 2.17 14.31
N ALA A 78 -5.79 3.46 13.95
CA ALA A 78 -5.23 4.50 14.82
C ALA A 78 -5.96 4.60 16.16
N LYS A 79 -7.28 4.42 16.17
CA LYS A 79 -8.05 4.35 17.42
C LYS A 79 -7.67 3.14 18.26
N ALA A 80 -7.49 1.98 17.63
CA ALA A 80 -7.18 0.73 18.31
C ALA A 80 -5.77 0.71 18.93
N VAL A 81 -4.79 1.37 18.28
CA VAL A 81 -3.39 1.33 18.69
C VAL A 81 -2.92 2.55 19.50
N ALA A 82 -3.80 3.54 19.72
CA ALA A 82 -3.43 4.76 20.45
C ALA A 82 -2.76 4.43 21.79
N PRO A 83 -1.67 5.15 22.17
CA PRO A 83 -1.14 6.37 21.54
C PRO A 83 -0.09 6.12 20.44
N ALA A 84 0.18 4.87 20.04
CA ALA A 84 1.20 4.58 19.03
C ALA A 84 0.81 5.13 17.65
N SER A 85 1.82 5.41 16.83
CA SER A 85 1.64 6.00 15.51
C SER A 85 1.09 5.00 14.49
N VAL A 86 0.22 5.50 13.61
CA VAL A 86 -0.13 4.86 12.34
C VAL A 86 0.47 5.67 11.20
N TYR A 87 1.40 5.08 10.47
CA TYR A 87 1.95 5.65 9.24
C TYR A 87 1.01 5.30 8.09
N ALA A 88 0.24 6.27 7.61
CA ALA A 88 -0.62 6.12 6.46
C ALA A 88 0.18 6.48 5.19
N VAL A 89 0.64 5.46 4.47
CA VAL A 89 1.52 5.60 3.31
C VAL A 89 0.70 5.64 2.03
N GLU A 90 0.89 6.67 1.23
CA GLU A 90 0.27 6.83 -0.07
C GLU A 90 1.19 7.56 -1.05
N ILE A 91 1.00 7.33 -2.35
CA ILE A 91 1.72 8.01 -3.42
C ILE A 91 0.96 9.20 -3.99
N ASP A 92 -0.33 9.32 -3.71
CA ASP A 92 -1.19 10.42 -4.12
C ASP A 92 -1.50 11.34 -2.93
N ARG A 93 -1.12 12.60 -3.05
CA ARG A 93 -1.32 13.61 -2.02
C ARG A 93 -2.80 13.86 -1.69
N ALA A 94 -3.70 13.72 -2.66
CA ALA A 94 -5.12 13.93 -2.42
C ALA A 94 -5.69 12.93 -1.39
N PHE A 95 -5.24 11.69 -1.40
CA PHE A 95 -5.59 10.71 -0.37
C PHE A 95 -5.03 11.09 1.00
N LEU A 96 -3.78 11.56 1.07
CA LEU A 96 -3.17 12.00 2.34
C LEU A 96 -3.91 13.21 2.93
N ASP A 97 -4.32 14.16 2.10
CA ASP A 97 -5.12 15.31 2.50
C ASP A 97 -6.51 14.87 3.01
N ARG A 98 -7.11 13.88 2.36
CA ARG A 98 -8.37 13.27 2.79
C ARG A 98 -8.22 12.59 4.16
N ILE A 99 -7.16 11.81 4.37
CA ILE A 99 -6.84 11.18 5.67
C ILE A 99 -6.69 12.25 6.75
N SER A 100 -5.89 13.29 6.50
CA SER A 100 -5.63 14.37 7.44
C SER A 100 -6.92 15.08 7.85
N THR A 101 -7.79 15.37 6.89
CA THR A 101 -9.10 16.00 7.12
C THR A 101 -9.99 15.14 8.01
N LYS A 102 -10.08 13.84 7.71
CA LYS A 102 -10.89 12.88 8.48
C LYS A 102 -10.33 12.65 9.89
N ALA A 103 -9.01 12.53 10.02
CA ALA A 103 -8.35 12.37 11.32
C ALA A 103 -8.62 13.57 12.23
N LYS A 104 -8.47 14.79 11.70
CA LYS A 104 -8.81 16.04 12.42
C LYS A 104 -10.28 16.06 12.84
N ALA A 105 -11.21 15.77 11.95
CA ALA A 105 -12.65 15.75 12.24
C ALA A 105 -13.02 14.71 13.31
N ALA A 106 -12.28 13.59 13.37
CA ALA A 106 -12.48 12.51 14.34
C ALA A 106 -11.64 12.66 15.62
N SER A 107 -10.88 13.77 15.78
CA SER A 107 -9.94 14.00 16.89
C SER A 107 -8.90 12.87 17.07
N ILE A 108 -8.43 12.28 15.96
CA ILE A 108 -7.40 11.26 15.93
C ILE A 108 -6.05 11.96 15.72
N GLY A 109 -5.18 11.93 16.73
CA GLY A 109 -3.90 12.64 16.72
C GLY A 109 -2.67 11.79 16.41
N ASN A 110 -2.82 10.49 16.28
CA ASN A 110 -1.71 9.54 16.13
C ASN A 110 -1.55 8.98 14.69
N ILE A 111 -2.16 9.63 13.69
CA ILE A 111 -1.90 9.31 12.28
C ILE A 111 -0.82 10.24 11.73
N VAL A 112 0.19 9.65 11.11
CA VAL A 112 1.26 10.34 10.36
C VAL A 112 1.07 10.00 8.89
N THR A 113 0.68 10.98 8.08
CA THR A 113 0.59 10.80 6.63
C THR A 113 1.98 10.81 5.99
N VAL A 114 2.27 9.83 5.14
CA VAL A 114 3.58 9.64 4.51
C VAL A 114 3.41 9.60 2.99
N LEU A 115 4.02 10.56 2.29
CA LEU A 115 4.11 10.52 0.84
C LEU A 115 5.23 9.56 0.45
N GLY A 116 4.84 8.32 0.17
CA GLY A 116 5.71 7.27 -0.30
C GLY A 116 6.16 7.47 -1.75
N ALA A 117 7.08 6.62 -2.20
CA ALA A 117 7.47 6.51 -3.60
C ALA A 117 7.17 5.10 -4.12
N PHE A 118 7.25 4.90 -5.43
CA PHE A 118 6.99 3.59 -6.07
C PHE A 118 7.97 2.49 -5.62
N GLU A 119 9.15 2.87 -5.13
CA GLU A 119 10.24 1.95 -4.78
C GLU A 119 10.52 1.90 -3.27
N ASP A 120 10.03 2.88 -2.51
CA ASP A 120 10.30 3.02 -1.07
C ASP A 120 9.11 3.68 -0.37
N PRO A 121 8.57 3.10 0.70
CA PRO A 121 7.50 3.69 1.50
C PRO A 121 7.89 5.01 2.19
N LYS A 122 9.18 5.31 2.32
CA LYS A 122 9.75 6.52 2.96
C LYS A 122 9.22 6.76 4.37
N LEU A 123 9.10 5.70 5.16
CA LEU A 123 8.67 5.82 6.54
C LEU A 123 9.69 6.64 7.35
N PRO A 124 9.22 7.46 8.32
CA PRO A 124 10.09 8.36 9.08
C PRO A 124 11.00 7.64 10.10
N ALA A 125 10.64 6.42 10.50
CA ALA A 125 11.38 5.63 11.48
C ALA A 125 11.39 4.13 11.15
N ARG A 126 12.29 3.38 11.80
CA ARG A 126 12.41 1.92 11.68
C ARG A 126 11.86 1.23 12.93
N ASP A 127 10.63 1.54 13.24
CA ASP A 127 9.96 1.15 14.49
C ASP A 127 8.64 0.39 14.25
N VAL A 128 8.38 -0.01 13.01
CA VAL A 128 7.12 -0.62 12.61
C VAL A 128 6.96 -2.01 13.21
N ASP A 129 5.86 -2.21 13.96
CA ASP A 129 5.42 -3.52 14.43
C ASP A 129 4.74 -4.32 13.32
N VAL A 130 3.84 -3.66 12.58
CA VAL A 130 3.06 -4.29 11.53
C VAL A 130 3.00 -3.37 10.32
N ALA A 131 3.53 -3.82 9.18
CA ALA A 131 3.24 -3.20 7.88
C ALA A 131 2.11 -3.99 7.21
N LEU A 132 0.98 -3.31 6.95
CA LEU A 132 -0.24 -3.90 6.38
C LEU A 132 -0.39 -3.50 4.92
N PHE A 133 -0.45 -4.50 4.04
CA PHE A 133 -0.85 -4.36 2.64
C PHE A 133 -2.27 -4.93 2.48
N HIS A 134 -3.22 -4.09 2.11
CA HIS A 134 -4.59 -4.52 1.87
C HIS A 134 -5.08 -4.04 0.50
N ASP A 135 -5.25 -4.96 -0.44
CA ASP A 135 -5.66 -4.68 -1.83
C ASP A 135 -4.78 -3.61 -2.52
N VAL A 136 -3.48 -3.66 -2.31
CA VAL A 136 -2.55 -2.67 -2.85
C VAL A 136 -1.34 -3.27 -3.54
N LEU A 137 -0.89 -4.45 -3.12
CA LEU A 137 0.35 -5.03 -3.62
C LEU A 137 0.27 -5.33 -5.13
N HIS A 138 -0.92 -5.62 -5.64
CA HIS A 138 -1.15 -5.81 -7.07
C HIS A 138 -0.93 -4.52 -7.89
N HIS A 139 -1.01 -3.34 -7.28
CA HIS A 139 -0.69 -2.07 -7.93
C HIS A 139 0.80 -1.70 -7.88
N VAL A 140 1.59 -2.38 -7.04
CA VAL A 140 3.04 -2.15 -6.94
C VAL A 140 3.75 -2.81 -8.11
N LYS A 141 4.56 -2.05 -8.85
CA LYS A 141 5.28 -2.56 -10.03
C LYS A 141 6.44 -3.46 -9.65
N GLU A 142 7.33 -2.98 -8.80
CA GLU A 142 8.54 -3.70 -8.36
C GLU A 142 8.28 -4.34 -6.97
N ARG A 143 7.35 -5.29 -6.92
CA ARG A 143 6.79 -5.88 -5.68
C ARG A 143 7.86 -6.42 -4.74
N ALA A 144 8.81 -7.20 -5.27
CA ALA A 144 9.90 -7.79 -4.47
C ALA A 144 10.80 -6.71 -3.83
N ALA A 145 11.19 -5.70 -4.61
CA ALA A 145 12.01 -4.59 -4.14
C ALA A 145 11.27 -3.76 -3.10
N TYR A 146 9.99 -3.47 -3.32
CA TYR A 146 9.17 -2.69 -2.40
C TYR A 146 8.94 -3.42 -1.06
N LEU A 147 8.66 -4.73 -1.10
CA LEU A 147 8.54 -5.55 0.11
C LEU A 147 9.85 -5.61 0.89
N LYS A 148 10.99 -5.73 0.19
CA LYS A 148 12.31 -5.68 0.81
C LYS A 148 12.62 -4.31 1.45
N ALA A 149 12.28 -3.21 0.77
CA ALA A 149 12.39 -1.86 1.33
C ALA A 149 11.49 -1.71 2.56
N THR A 150 10.24 -2.18 2.51
CA THR A 150 9.31 -2.16 3.65
C THR A 150 9.86 -2.96 4.83
N ALA A 151 10.42 -4.15 4.58
CA ALA A 151 11.01 -4.99 5.62
C ALA A 151 12.17 -4.31 6.39
N ALA A 152 12.86 -3.36 5.77
CA ALA A 152 13.91 -2.60 6.42
C ALA A 152 13.40 -1.59 7.46
N TYR A 153 12.11 -1.26 7.45
CA TYR A 153 11.46 -0.39 8.44
C TYR A 153 10.86 -1.15 9.63
N LEU A 154 10.81 -2.48 9.55
CA LEU A 154 10.32 -3.30 10.66
C LEU A 154 11.31 -3.27 11.83
N LYS A 155 10.80 -3.06 13.03
CA LYS A 155 11.59 -3.30 14.25
C LYS A 155 11.91 -4.79 14.43
N ARG A 156 12.72 -5.12 15.41
CA ARG A 156 12.94 -6.53 15.80
C ARG A 156 11.62 -7.15 16.24
N GLY A 157 11.22 -8.27 15.62
CA GLY A 157 9.93 -8.93 15.84
C GLY A 157 8.76 -8.30 15.06
N GLY A 158 9.03 -7.26 14.25
CA GLY A 158 8.04 -6.69 13.34
C GLY A 158 7.69 -7.66 12.19
N ARG A 159 6.52 -7.47 11.61
CA ARG A 159 5.94 -8.37 10.59
C ARG A 159 5.27 -7.61 9.47
N ILE A 160 5.14 -8.26 8.32
CA ILE A 160 4.35 -7.77 7.18
C ILE A 160 3.10 -8.64 7.07
N ALA A 161 1.94 -8.01 7.00
CA ALA A 161 0.66 -8.63 6.71
C ALA A 161 0.21 -8.29 5.30
N VAL A 162 -0.17 -9.29 4.52
CA VAL A 162 -0.67 -9.11 3.15
C VAL A 162 -2.06 -9.70 3.05
N ILE A 163 -2.99 -8.88 2.59
CA ILE A 163 -4.38 -9.23 2.29
C ILE A 163 -4.62 -8.87 0.84
N GLU A 164 -4.92 -9.87 0.00
CA GLU A 164 -5.06 -9.70 -1.43
C GLU A 164 -6.18 -10.56 -2.02
N LEU A 165 -6.59 -10.22 -3.22
CA LEU A 165 -7.54 -10.97 -4.01
C LEU A 165 -6.94 -12.29 -4.51
N PRO A 166 -7.74 -13.37 -4.62
CA PRO A 166 -7.29 -14.58 -5.28
C PRO A 166 -7.16 -14.36 -6.80
N PRO A 167 -6.41 -15.23 -7.51
CA PRO A 167 -6.18 -15.11 -8.95
C PRO A 167 -7.46 -15.10 -9.81
N ASP A 168 -8.52 -15.71 -9.33
CA ASP A 168 -9.86 -15.75 -9.95
C ASP A 168 -10.81 -14.62 -9.47
N GLY A 169 -10.24 -13.64 -8.76
CA GLY A 169 -10.96 -12.47 -8.25
C GLY A 169 -11.27 -11.42 -9.31
N SER A 170 -11.47 -10.18 -8.88
CA SER A 170 -11.91 -9.06 -9.74
C SER A 170 -10.92 -8.67 -10.84
N HIS A 171 -9.66 -9.08 -10.74
CA HIS A 171 -8.59 -8.81 -11.73
C HIS A 171 -8.20 -10.05 -12.55
N LYS A 172 -9.06 -11.08 -12.62
CA LYS A 172 -8.77 -12.33 -13.33
C LYS A 172 -8.41 -12.14 -14.81
N ASP A 173 -8.90 -11.08 -15.44
CA ASP A 173 -8.66 -10.72 -16.85
C ASP A 173 -7.49 -9.72 -17.02
N GLU A 174 -6.79 -9.36 -15.93
CA GLU A 174 -5.66 -8.44 -15.87
C GLU A 174 -4.44 -9.16 -15.25
N PRO A 175 -3.73 -10.02 -16.01
CA PRO A 175 -2.67 -10.89 -15.46
C PRO A 175 -1.57 -10.13 -14.71
N GLU A 176 -1.28 -8.89 -15.11
CA GLU A 176 -0.28 -8.03 -14.45
C GLU A 176 -0.68 -7.60 -13.03
N LEU A 177 -1.99 -7.62 -12.72
CA LEU A 177 -2.54 -7.31 -11.40
C LEU A 177 -2.74 -8.56 -10.53
N ILE A 178 -2.52 -9.75 -11.06
CA ILE A 178 -2.63 -10.97 -10.26
C ILE A 178 -1.41 -11.09 -9.35
N VAL A 179 -1.69 -11.30 -8.05
CA VAL A 179 -0.68 -11.56 -7.01
C VAL A 179 -1.06 -12.82 -6.27
N THR A 180 -0.24 -13.88 -6.43
CA THR A 180 -0.47 -15.15 -5.76
C THR A 180 0.26 -15.25 -4.43
N LYS A 181 -0.23 -16.11 -3.53
CA LYS A 181 0.46 -16.41 -2.26
C LYS A 181 1.89 -16.91 -2.49
N ASP A 182 2.11 -17.76 -3.49
CA ASP A 182 3.44 -18.34 -3.78
C ASP A 182 4.41 -17.28 -4.29
N GLN A 183 3.97 -16.34 -5.13
CA GLN A 183 4.79 -15.21 -5.54
C GLN A 183 5.20 -14.37 -4.33
N VAL A 184 4.24 -13.99 -3.47
CA VAL A 184 4.53 -13.20 -2.28
C VAL A 184 5.44 -13.94 -1.32
N LYS A 185 5.25 -15.25 -1.12
CA LYS A 185 6.13 -16.09 -0.31
C LYS A 185 7.58 -16.05 -0.81
N GLY A 186 7.80 -16.10 -2.15
CA GLY A 186 9.12 -15.96 -2.74
C GLY A 186 9.74 -14.58 -2.47
N TRP A 187 9.02 -13.51 -2.75
CA TRP A 187 9.50 -12.14 -2.51
C TRP A 187 9.79 -11.84 -1.03
N MET A 188 8.97 -12.40 -0.13
CA MET A 188 9.20 -12.29 1.32
C MET A 188 10.45 -13.05 1.75
N ALA A 189 10.70 -14.24 1.17
CA ALA A 189 11.93 -14.99 1.44
C ALA A 189 13.19 -14.21 1.04
N ASP A 190 13.15 -13.51 -0.11
CA ASP A 190 14.23 -12.61 -0.55
C ASP A 190 14.43 -11.40 0.38
N ALA A 191 13.38 -11.01 1.12
CA ALA A 191 13.44 -9.98 2.17
C ALA A 191 13.81 -10.55 3.56
N GLY A 192 14.10 -11.86 3.68
CA GLY A 192 14.43 -12.51 4.94
C GLY A 192 13.24 -12.78 5.85
N LEU A 193 12.04 -12.88 5.27
CA LEU A 193 10.78 -13.12 5.98
C LEU A 193 10.18 -14.47 5.55
N VAL A 194 9.51 -15.15 6.48
CA VAL A 194 8.80 -16.40 6.23
C VAL A 194 7.34 -16.28 6.66
N PRO A 195 6.41 -17.03 6.05
CA PRO A 195 5.03 -17.06 6.51
C PRO A 195 4.98 -17.65 7.93
N VAL A 196 4.28 -16.97 8.83
CA VAL A 196 4.13 -17.39 10.23
C VAL A 196 2.69 -17.62 10.63
N GLN A 197 1.75 -17.04 9.90
CA GLN A 197 0.32 -17.17 10.18
C GLN A 197 -0.50 -16.91 8.91
N GLU A 198 -1.60 -17.64 8.76
CA GLU A 198 -2.60 -17.44 7.72
C GLU A 198 -3.99 -17.37 8.35
N PHE A 199 -4.86 -16.54 7.78
CA PHE A 199 -6.24 -16.35 8.23
C PHE A 199 -7.21 -16.53 7.05
N ASP A 200 -8.37 -17.10 7.30
CA ASP A 200 -9.41 -17.44 6.32
C ASP A 200 -10.72 -16.64 6.50
N GLY A 201 -10.76 -15.75 7.49
CA GLY A 201 -11.99 -15.02 7.86
C GLY A 201 -12.37 -13.84 6.95
N LEU A 202 -11.66 -13.58 5.85
CA LEU A 202 -11.98 -12.54 4.88
C LEU A 202 -12.53 -13.15 3.59
N PRO A 203 -13.84 -13.08 3.33
CA PRO A 203 -14.43 -13.65 2.12
C PRO A 203 -13.80 -13.11 0.84
N GLY A 204 -13.41 -14.00 -0.09
CA GLY A 204 -12.84 -13.63 -1.37
C GLY A 204 -11.44 -13.00 -1.28
N LYS A 205 -10.70 -13.22 -0.19
CA LYS A 205 -9.33 -12.76 -0.01
C LYS A 205 -8.49 -13.83 0.67
N TRP A 206 -7.20 -13.77 0.41
CA TRP A 206 -6.23 -14.47 1.24
C TRP A 206 -5.52 -13.47 2.17
N PHE A 207 -5.12 -13.95 3.36
CA PHE A 207 -4.51 -13.14 4.39
C PHE A 207 -3.36 -13.92 5.04
N VAL A 208 -2.12 -13.48 4.80
CA VAL A 208 -0.91 -14.13 5.29
C VAL A 208 -0.01 -13.11 6.00
N VAL A 209 0.55 -13.51 7.14
CA VAL A 209 1.52 -12.74 7.92
C VAL A 209 2.90 -13.35 7.77
N TYR A 210 3.90 -12.48 7.54
CA TYR A 210 5.30 -12.83 7.35
C TYR A 210 6.16 -12.14 8.41
N ALA A 211 7.12 -12.86 8.99
CA ALA A 211 8.05 -12.34 9.98
C ALA A 211 9.46 -12.92 9.77
N ARG A 212 10.47 -12.32 10.38
CA ARG A 212 11.79 -12.93 10.46
C ARG A 212 11.74 -14.19 11.32
N LYS A 213 12.58 -15.19 10.94
CA LYS A 213 12.81 -16.38 11.79
C LYS A 213 13.48 -16.00 13.08
#